data_7469a193e322a08fc094d80584493a6f
#
_entry.id   7469a193e322a08fc094d80584493a6f
#
_cell.length_a   1.000
_cell.length_b   1.000
_cell.length_c   1.000
_cell.angle_alpha   90.00
_cell.angle_beta   90.00
_cell.angle_gamma   90.00
#
_symmetry.space_group_name_H-M   'P 1'
#
loop_
_entity.id
_entity.type
_entity.pdbx_description
1 polymer ?
#
loop_
_entity_poly.entity_id
_entity_poly.type
_entity_poly.pdbx_seq_one_letter_code
_entity_poly.pdbx_strand_id
1 'polypeptide(L)'
;MCIRDRDIIVNGNAQDATGDTMNDGSIIIHGSSGDATGYAMRGGKIFVRDNAGYRAGIHMKAYEDKIPVLVIGGKAGSFLGEYQAGGIIIVLGINCDKNTPPVGHFCGTGMHGGKIYICTEKLPLNLPAQVSAKKATSDDIDEIKDLLKEYCGNFDYDISNIINKSFYVLTPNSQN
;
A
#
# COMPACT_ATOMS: atom_id res chain seq x y z
N MET A 1 -4.04 23.89 -16.47
CA MET A 1 -4.61 24.17 -15.12
C MET A 1 -4.39 22.92 -14.28
N CYS A 2 -3.38 22.92 -13.42
CA CYS A 2 -3.14 21.79 -12.52
C CYS A 2 -4.21 21.86 -11.41
N ILE A 3 -5.12 20.92 -11.41
CA ILE A 3 -6.09 20.76 -10.32
C ILE A 3 -5.34 20.01 -9.20
N ARG A 4 -4.78 20.76 -8.28
CA ARG A 4 -4.24 20.29 -7.03
C ARG A 4 -5.38 20.32 -6.02
N ASP A 5 -5.47 19.32 -5.13
CA ASP A 5 -6.41 19.24 -4.00
C ASP A 5 -7.83 18.77 -4.36
N ARG A 6 -7.98 17.67 -5.10
CA ARG A 6 -9.29 17.05 -5.27
C ARG A 6 -9.29 15.61 -4.80
N ASP A 7 -10.31 15.29 -4.00
CA ASP A 7 -10.68 13.93 -3.69
C ASP A 7 -11.58 13.36 -4.79
N ILE A 8 -11.21 12.20 -5.31
CA ILE A 8 -12.03 11.43 -6.23
C ILE A 8 -12.62 10.27 -5.45
N ILE A 9 -13.93 10.19 -5.35
CA ILE A 9 -14.65 9.11 -4.69
C ILE A 9 -15.24 8.19 -5.76
N VAL A 10 -14.83 6.92 -5.74
CA VAL A 10 -15.36 5.87 -6.63
C VAL A 10 -16.30 4.99 -5.82
N ASN A 11 -17.61 5.07 -6.08
CA ASN A 11 -18.63 4.23 -5.43
C ASN A 11 -18.75 2.90 -6.18
N GLY A 12 -17.79 2.00 -5.97
CA GLY A 12 -17.70 0.70 -6.61
C GLY A 12 -16.27 0.33 -6.93
N ASN A 13 -16.08 -0.57 -7.89
CA ASN A 13 -14.76 -1.02 -8.30
C ASN A 13 -14.12 -0.04 -9.29
N ALA A 14 -12.82 0.10 -9.20
CA ALA A 14 -12.00 0.84 -10.15
C ALA A 14 -11.28 -0.13 -11.11
N GLN A 15 -10.94 0.37 -12.28
CA GLN A 15 -10.26 -0.38 -13.33
C GLN A 15 -8.73 -0.45 -13.09
N ASP A 16 -8.03 -1.07 -14.04
CA ASP A 16 -6.57 -1.13 -14.05
C ASP A 16 -5.94 0.26 -14.13
N ALA A 17 -4.73 0.39 -13.63
CA ALA A 17 -3.92 1.61 -13.64
C ALA A 17 -4.61 2.84 -13.01
N THR A 18 -5.57 2.63 -12.11
CA THR A 18 -6.19 3.74 -11.38
C THR A 18 -5.12 4.50 -10.60
N GLY A 19 -5.06 5.83 -10.79
CA GLY A 19 -4.05 6.69 -10.17
C GLY A 19 -2.67 6.63 -10.84
N ASP A 20 -2.61 6.20 -12.11
CA ASP A 20 -1.37 6.23 -12.88
C ASP A 20 -0.74 7.64 -12.88
N THR A 21 0.55 7.70 -12.57
CA THR A 21 1.37 8.92 -12.50
C THR A 21 0.82 10.04 -11.60
N MET A 22 -0.03 9.69 -10.64
CA MET A 22 -0.62 10.64 -9.70
C MET A 22 0.45 11.41 -8.93
N ASN A 23 0.31 12.73 -8.83
CA ASN A 23 1.26 13.61 -8.16
C ASN A 23 0.71 14.25 -6.87
N ASP A 24 -0.63 14.30 -6.71
CA ASP A 24 -1.28 14.96 -5.57
C ASP A 24 -2.76 14.58 -5.46
N GLY A 25 -3.43 14.98 -4.36
CA GLY A 25 -4.83 14.69 -4.11
C GLY A 25 -5.06 13.30 -3.55
N SER A 26 -6.32 12.86 -3.52
CA SER A 26 -6.67 11.50 -3.06
C SER A 26 -7.70 10.82 -3.95
N ILE A 27 -7.61 9.50 -4.03
CA ILE A 27 -8.60 8.62 -4.67
C ILE A 27 -9.09 7.64 -3.62
N ILE A 28 -10.40 7.63 -3.38
CA ILE A 28 -11.07 6.78 -2.39
C ILE A 28 -11.98 5.80 -3.14
N ILE A 29 -11.66 4.51 -3.10
CA ILE A 29 -12.36 3.46 -3.86
C ILE A 29 -13.18 2.61 -2.89
N HIS A 30 -14.52 2.74 -2.93
CA HIS A 30 -15.48 1.95 -2.16
C HIS A 30 -15.72 0.57 -2.81
N GLY A 31 -14.65 -0.14 -3.14
CA GLY A 31 -14.65 -1.44 -3.78
C GLY A 31 -13.22 -1.95 -3.95
N SER A 32 -13.01 -2.78 -4.95
CA SER A 32 -11.69 -3.28 -5.37
C SER A 32 -11.11 -2.45 -6.50
N SER A 33 -9.81 -2.51 -6.68
CA SER A 33 -9.11 -1.91 -7.83
C SER A 33 -8.45 -3.01 -8.69
N GLY A 34 -8.21 -2.68 -9.95
CA GLY A 34 -7.56 -3.58 -10.89
C GLY A 34 -6.04 -3.66 -10.73
N ASP A 35 -5.39 -4.15 -11.80
CA ASP A 35 -3.94 -4.29 -11.86
C ASP A 35 -3.24 -2.93 -11.97
N ALA A 36 -2.00 -2.85 -11.51
CA ALA A 36 -1.16 -1.66 -11.58
C ALA A 36 -1.78 -0.39 -10.96
N THR A 37 -2.69 -0.55 -9.98
CA THR A 37 -3.21 0.58 -9.20
C THR A 37 -2.07 1.37 -8.58
N GLY A 38 -2.04 2.70 -8.77
CA GLY A 38 -0.95 3.55 -8.32
C GLY A 38 0.35 3.39 -9.12
N TYR A 39 0.25 2.99 -10.40
CA TYR A 39 1.41 2.91 -11.28
C TYR A 39 2.16 4.23 -11.32
N ALA A 40 3.47 4.18 -11.04
CA ALA A 40 4.38 5.32 -11.11
C ALA A 40 3.91 6.57 -10.30
N MET A 41 3.12 6.39 -9.24
CA MET A 41 2.73 7.49 -8.35
C MET A 41 3.95 8.23 -7.83
N ARG A 42 3.87 9.55 -7.74
CA ARG A 42 4.90 10.44 -7.21
C ARG A 42 4.44 11.29 -6.04
N GLY A 43 3.17 11.24 -5.71
CA GLY A 43 2.53 11.94 -4.61
C GLY A 43 1.06 11.55 -4.54
N GLY A 44 0.33 12.12 -3.59
CA GLY A 44 -1.07 11.83 -3.36
C GLY A 44 -1.31 10.51 -2.62
N LYS A 45 -2.58 10.17 -2.43
CA LYS A 45 -3.02 9.01 -1.66
C LYS A 45 -4.09 8.24 -2.41
N ILE A 46 -4.00 6.92 -2.42
CA ILE A 46 -5.05 6.03 -2.90
C ILE A 46 -5.47 5.12 -1.77
N PHE A 47 -6.76 5.09 -1.47
CA PHE A 47 -7.38 4.21 -0.49
C PHE A 47 -8.31 3.24 -1.20
N VAL A 48 -8.05 1.95 -1.07
CA VAL A 48 -8.86 0.86 -1.63
C VAL A 48 -9.53 0.12 -0.48
N ARG A 49 -10.87 0.12 -0.44
CA ARG A 49 -11.60 -0.57 0.64
C ARG A 49 -11.36 -2.08 0.64
N ASP A 50 -11.41 -2.69 -0.54
CA ASP A 50 -11.35 -4.14 -0.68
C ASP A 50 -9.98 -4.60 -1.25
N ASN A 51 -9.95 -5.27 -2.38
CA ASN A 51 -8.73 -5.87 -2.93
C ASN A 51 -8.11 -5.01 -4.04
N ALA A 52 -6.81 -5.19 -4.26
CA ALA A 52 -6.11 -4.69 -5.45
C ALA A 52 -5.52 -5.84 -6.26
N GLY A 53 -5.39 -5.64 -7.57
CA GLY A 53 -4.85 -6.62 -8.49
C GLY A 53 -3.33 -6.77 -8.41
N TYR A 54 -2.74 -7.30 -9.49
CA TYR A 54 -1.29 -7.48 -9.62
C TYR A 54 -0.56 -6.14 -9.77
N ARG A 55 0.70 -6.08 -9.33
CA ARG A 55 1.60 -4.92 -9.51
C ARG A 55 1.04 -3.60 -8.96
N ALA A 56 0.22 -3.63 -7.93
CA ALA A 56 -0.19 -2.41 -7.25
C ALA A 56 1.04 -1.67 -6.71
N GLY A 57 1.12 -0.36 -6.90
CA GLY A 57 2.27 0.47 -6.50
C GLY A 57 3.55 0.25 -7.29
N ILE A 58 3.47 -0.40 -8.47
CA ILE A 58 4.63 -0.57 -9.34
C ILE A 58 5.24 0.79 -9.75
N HIS A 59 6.58 0.90 -9.70
CA HIS A 59 7.34 2.12 -10.00
C HIS A 59 6.96 3.34 -9.16
N MET A 60 6.31 3.14 -8.00
CA MET A 60 6.02 4.22 -7.07
C MET A 60 7.31 4.88 -6.59
N LYS A 61 7.39 6.20 -6.60
CA LYS A 61 8.58 6.97 -6.25
C LYS A 61 8.20 8.25 -5.52
N ALA A 62 8.86 8.53 -4.39
CA ALA A 62 8.78 9.84 -3.76
C ALA A 62 9.45 10.91 -4.65
N TYR A 63 8.85 12.10 -4.72
CA TYR A 63 9.35 13.21 -5.51
C TYR A 63 9.32 14.50 -4.69
N GLU A 64 10.49 15.10 -4.52
CA GLU A 64 10.69 16.25 -3.64
C GLU A 64 10.23 15.93 -2.20
N ASP A 65 9.32 16.72 -1.66
CA ASP A 65 8.69 16.54 -0.35
C ASP A 65 7.41 15.68 -0.38
N LYS A 66 7.02 15.18 -1.56
CA LYS A 66 5.82 14.39 -1.77
C LYS A 66 6.10 12.90 -1.58
N ILE A 67 5.28 12.28 -0.74
CA ILE A 67 5.34 10.85 -0.44
C ILE A 67 4.05 10.21 -0.94
N PRO A 68 4.09 9.43 -2.03
CA PRO A 68 2.90 8.71 -2.49
C PRO A 68 2.50 7.61 -1.52
N VAL A 69 1.20 7.43 -1.34
CA VAL A 69 0.63 6.46 -0.40
C VAL A 69 -0.42 5.61 -1.09
N LEU A 70 -0.36 4.30 -0.88
CA LEU A 70 -1.38 3.35 -1.32
C LEU A 70 -1.79 2.47 -0.13
N VAL A 71 -3.06 2.52 0.26
CA VAL A 71 -3.61 1.70 1.34
C VAL A 71 -4.67 0.75 0.77
N ILE A 72 -4.48 -0.55 0.97
CA ILE A 72 -5.35 -1.62 0.50
C ILE A 72 -5.94 -2.34 1.70
N GLY A 73 -7.26 -2.34 1.80
CA GLY A 73 -7.97 -2.93 2.94
C GLY A 73 -7.98 -4.45 2.95
N GLY A 74 -8.14 -5.07 1.79
CA GLY A 74 -8.17 -6.52 1.62
C GLY A 74 -6.82 -7.10 1.22
N LYS A 75 -6.80 -7.82 0.09
CA LYS A 75 -5.61 -8.48 -0.47
C LYS A 75 -5.02 -7.68 -1.62
N ALA A 76 -3.72 -7.80 -1.80
CA ALA A 76 -3.01 -7.36 -3.00
C ALA A 76 -2.49 -8.57 -3.79
N GLY A 77 -2.50 -8.48 -5.12
CA GLY A 77 -1.93 -9.49 -6.00
C GLY A 77 -0.40 -9.59 -5.91
N SER A 78 0.19 -10.43 -6.76
CA SER A 78 1.64 -10.61 -6.82
C SER A 78 2.35 -9.36 -7.36
N PHE A 79 3.65 -9.25 -7.09
CA PHE A 79 4.51 -8.13 -7.49
C PHE A 79 4.07 -6.77 -6.92
N LEU A 80 3.46 -6.77 -5.72
CA LEU A 80 3.14 -5.54 -5.00
C LEU A 80 4.42 -4.71 -4.80
N GLY A 81 4.39 -3.42 -5.14
CA GLY A 81 5.54 -2.52 -4.98
C GLY A 81 6.74 -2.88 -5.85
N GLU A 82 6.53 -3.52 -6.99
CA GLU A 82 7.60 -3.84 -7.94
C GLU A 82 8.32 -2.56 -8.39
N TYR A 83 9.67 -2.54 -8.31
CA TYR A 83 10.51 -1.37 -8.60
C TYR A 83 10.15 -0.10 -7.81
N GLN A 84 9.60 -0.26 -6.60
CA GLN A 84 9.34 0.87 -5.71
C GLN A 84 10.65 1.59 -5.36
N ALA A 85 10.67 2.91 -5.51
CA ALA A 85 11.82 3.78 -5.21
C ALA A 85 11.50 4.82 -4.12
N GLY A 86 10.32 4.76 -3.52
CA GLY A 86 9.86 5.64 -2.45
C GLY A 86 8.37 5.47 -2.19
N GLY A 87 7.85 6.16 -1.19
CA GLY A 87 6.44 6.10 -0.81
C GLY A 87 6.12 4.97 0.17
N ILE A 88 4.85 4.89 0.53
CA ILE A 88 4.33 3.95 1.53
C ILE A 88 3.19 3.13 0.91
N ILE A 89 3.30 1.81 1.02
CA ILE A 89 2.22 0.87 0.68
C ILE A 89 1.78 0.17 1.96
N ILE A 90 0.48 0.09 2.22
CA ILE A 90 -0.09 -0.59 3.39
C ILE A 90 -1.13 -1.59 2.91
N VAL A 91 -1.01 -2.86 3.33
CA VAL A 91 -2.01 -3.91 3.08
C VAL A 91 -2.54 -4.41 4.42
N LEU A 92 -3.85 -4.28 4.64
CA LEU A 92 -4.47 -4.54 5.94
C LEU A 92 -5.01 -5.95 6.11
N GLY A 93 -5.35 -6.65 5.03
CA GLY A 93 -5.89 -8.00 5.10
C GLY A 93 -7.21 -8.11 5.86
N ILE A 94 -8.06 -7.07 5.82
CA ILE A 94 -9.37 -7.09 6.48
C ILE A 94 -10.23 -8.17 5.83
N ASN A 95 -10.86 -9.01 6.67
CA ASN A 95 -11.66 -10.16 6.25
C ASN A 95 -10.91 -11.24 5.45
N CYS A 96 -9.57 -11.24 5.52
CA CYS A 96 -8.75 -12.28 4.91
C CYS A 96 -8.47 -13.42 5.88
N ASP A 97 -8.14 -14.59 5.33
CA ASP A 97 -7.67 -15.71 6.13
C ASP A 97 -6.39 -15.35 6.89
N LYS A 98 -6.39 -15.55 8.21
CA LYS A 98 -5.23 -15.25 9.06
C LYS A 98 -4.04 -16.20 8.83
N ASN A 99 -4.27 -17.31 8.13
CA ASN A 99 -3.24 -18.31 7.88
C ASN A 99 -2.37 -18.01 6.66
N THR A 100 -2.81 -17.07 5.80
CA THR A 100 -2.07 -16.67 4.61
C THR A 100 -1.83 -15.17 4.61
N PRO A 101 -0.63 -14.70 4.20
CA PRO A 101 -0.40 -13.27 4.03
C PRO A 101 -1.38 -12.66 3.03
N PRO A 102 -1.85 -11.42 3.25
CA PRO A 102 -2.79 -10.76 2.34
C PRO A 102 -2.12 -10.20 1.07
N VAL A 103 -0.98 -10.74 0.68
CA VAL A 103 -0.24 -10.36 -0.53
C VAL A 103 0.16 -11.61 -1.31
N GLY A 104 0.26 -11.47 -2.62
CA GLY A 104 0.74 -12.53 -3.49
C GLY A 104 2.27 -12.71 -3.42
N HIS A 105 2.82 -13.40 -4.41
CA HIS A 105 4.25 -13.71 -4.49
C HIS A 105 5.08 -12.51 -4.96
N PHE A 106 6.39 -12.54 -4.68
CA PHE A 106 7.38 -11.60 -5.20
C PHE A 106 7.12 -10.14 -4.81
N CYS A 107 6.59 -9.91 -3.60
CA CYS A 107 6.34 -8.58 -3.06
C CYS A 107 7.67 -7.80 -2.96
N GLY A 108 7.69 -6.58 -3.48
CA GLY A 108 8.87 -5.70 -3.44
C GLY A 108 9.98 -6.06 -4.45
N THR A 109 9.69 -6.85 -5.47
CA THR A 109 10.70 -7.17 -6.50
C THR A 109 11.33 -5.90 -7.07
N GLY A 110 12.66 -5.82 -7.03
CA GLY A 110 13.40 -4.67 -7.56
C GLY A 110 13.22 -3.37 -6.76
N MET A 111 12.60 -3.40 -5.56
CA MET A 111 12.48 -2.20 -4.76
C MET A 111 13.86 -1.70 -4.29
N HIS A 112 14.06 -0.39 -4.30
CA HIS A 112 15.27 0.30 -3.85
C HIS A 112 14.98 1.54 -3.02
N GLY A 113 13.73 1.76 -2.64
CA GLY A 113 13.29 2.80 -1.72
C GLY A 113 11.87 2.54 -1.24
N GLY A 114 11.41 3.34 -0.29
CA GLY A 114 10.07 3.24 0.28
C GLY A 114 9.90 2.12 1.29
N LYS A 115 8.66 1.95 1.75
CA LYS A 115 8.26 0.93 2.74
C LYS A 115 6.96 0.27 2.34
N ILE A 116 6.85 -1.03 2.60
CA ILE A 116 5.60 -1.79 2.46
C ILE A 116 5.24 -2.35 3.84
N TYR A 117 4.08 -1.99 4.34
CA TYR A 117 3.51 -2.49 5.59
C TYR A 117 2.46 -3.54 5.29
N ILE A 118 2.58 -4.71 5.88
CA ILE A 118 1.63 -5.82 5.69
C ILE A 118 1.12 -6.28 7.04
N CYS A 119 -0.19 -6.17 7.26
CA CYS A 119 -0.87 -6.65 8.47
C CYS A 119 -1.00 -8.17 8.39
N THR A 120 -0.07 -8.89 9.00
CA THR A 120 -0.02 -10.37 8.97
C THR A 120 0.85 -10.91 10.10
N GLU A 121 0.56 -12.14 10.53
CA GLU A 121 1.38 -12.92 11.45
C GLU A 121 2.49 -13.70 10.74
N LYS A 122 2.39 -13.87 9.42
CA LYS A 122 3.29 -14.70 8.61
C LYS A 122 3.96 -13.88 7.53
N LEU A 123 5.23 -14.14 7.30
CA LEU A 123 5.97 -13.53 6.19
C LEU A 123 5.34 -13.88 4.83
N PRO A 124 5.30 -12.93 3.90
CA PRO A 124 4.96 -13.20 2.51
C PRO A 124 5.87 -14.26 1.88
N LEU A 125 5.33 -15.05 0.98
CA LEU A 125 6.06 -16.09 0.28
C LEU A 125 6.93 -15.51 -0.85
N ASN A 126 8.06 -16.17 -1.09
CA ASN A 126 8.96 -15.83 -2.20
C ASN A 126 9.40 -14.36 -2.22
N LEU A 127 9.77 -13.82 -1.06
CA LEU A 127 10.38 -12.50 -0.99
C LEU A 127 11.71 -12.49 -1.74
N PRO A 128 11.94 -11.48 -2.62
CA PRO A 128 13.22 -11.33 -3.31
C PRO A 128 14.37 -11.08 -2.33
N ALA A 129 15.58 -11.53 -2.68
CA ALA A 129 16.78 -11.40 -1.82
C ALA A 129 17.13 -9.94 -1.48
N GLN A 130 16.76 -8.98 -2.34
CA GLN A 130 16.97 -7.55 -2.11
C GLN A 130 15.95 -6.91 -1.15
N VAL A 131 14.97 -7.66 -0.67
CA VAL A 131 13.95 -7.17 0.27
C VAL A 131 14.25 -7.68 1.67
N SER A 132 14.34 -6.77 2.62
CA SER A 132 14.40 -7.06 4.05
C SER A 132 12.99 -6.97 4.64
N ALA A 133 12.58 -8.00 5.39
CA ALA A 133 11.32 -8.01 6.10
C ALA A 133 11.55 -8.15 7.61
N LYS A 134 10.97 -7.27 8.40
CA LYS A 134 11.04 -7.31 9.87
C LYS A 134 9.64 -7.11 10.47
N LYS A 135 9.43 -7.60 11.69
CA LYS A 135 8.24 -7.22 12.46
C LYS A 135 8.27 -5.72 12.75
N ALA A 136 7.14 -5.06 12.56
CA ALA A 136 6.99 -3.64 12.85
C ALA A 136 7.16 -3.39 14.36
N THR A 137 7.88 -2.32 14.69
CA THR A 137 7.99 -1.77 16.03
C THR A 137 6.87 -0.78 16.30
N SER A 138 6.76 -0.29 17.56
CA SER A 138 5.83 0.81 17.88
C SER A 138 6.09 2.06 17.03
N ASP A 139 7.36 2.40 16.80
CA ASP A 139 7.75 3.56 15.99
C ASP A 139 7.32 3.39 14.52
N ASP A 140 7.45 2.17 13.97
CA ASP A 140 6.98 1.86 12.62
C ASP A 140 5.45 2.04 12.49
N ILE A 141 4.70 1.64 13.52
CA ILE A 141 3.23 1.82 13.54
C ILE A 141 2.86 3.29 13.72
N ASP A 142 3.57 4.04 14.56
CA ASP A 142 3.34 5.47 14.74
C ASP A 142 3.56 6.25 13.43
N GLU A 143 4.49 5.83 12.57
CA GLU A 143 4.72 6.42 11.24
C GLU A 143 3.49 6.34 10.33
N ILE A 144 2.71 5.25 10.41
CA ILE A 144 1.53 5.03 9.55
C ILE A 144 0.20 5.30 10.25
N LYS A 145 0.22 5.66 11.53
CA LYS A 145 -1.00 5.80 12.35
C LYS A 145 -2.03 6.77 11.76
N ASP A 146 -1.58 7.91 11.26
CA ASP A 146 -2.48 8.90 10.66
C ASP A 146 -3.08 8.40 9.35
N LEU A 147 -2.33 7.63 8.56
CA LEU A 147 -2.83 6.97 7.35
C LEU A 147 -3.87 5.90 7.68
N LEU A 148 -3.67 5.14 8.75
CA LEU A 148 -4.66 4.17 9.24
C LEU A 148 -5.93 4.85 9.75
N LYS A 149 -5.83 5.98 10.44
CA LYS A 149 -6.98 6.80 10.85
C LYS A 149 -7.76 7.31 9.63
N GLU A 150 -7.06 7.80 8.63
CA GLU A 150 -7.66 8.31 7.39
C GLU A 150 -8.38 7.20 6.63
N TYR A 151 -7.76 6.02 6.49
CA TYR A 151 -8.41 4.84 5.91
C TYR A 151 -9.68 4.46 6.68
N CYS A 152 -9.60 4.34 7.99
CA CYS A 152 -10.75 4.00 8.84
C CYS A 152 -11.88 5.02 8.73
N GLY A 153 -11.55 6.31 8.66
CA GLY A 153 -12.52 7.38 8.46
C GLY A 153 -13.22 7.31 7.10
N ASN A 154 -12.50 6.94 6.04
CA ASN A 154 -13.09 6.80 4.70
C ASN A 154 -14.07 5.63 4.57
N PHE A 155 -13.88 4.55 5.35
CA PHE A 155 -14.62 3.29 5.19
C PHE A 155 -15.38 2.83 6.44
N ASP A 156 -15.54 3.69 7.43
CA ASP A 156 -16.25 3.42 8.68
C ASP A 156 -15.72 2.19 9.45
N TYR A 157 -14.40 2.02 9.49
CA TYR A 157 -13.75 1.01 10.32
C TYR A 157 -13.28 1.59 11.65
N ASP A 158 -13.28 0.76 12.69
CA ASP A 158 -12.67 1.10 13.96
C ASP A 158 -11.16 0.83 13.92
N ILE A 159 -10.37 1.88 14.11
CA ILE A 159 -8.91 1.79 14.11
C ILE A 159 -8.36 0.84 15.17
N SER A 160 -9.06 0.65 16.29
CA SER A 160 -8.64 -0.27 17.36
C SER A 160 -8.54 -1.73 16.88
N ASN A 161 -9.32 -2.09 15.87
CA ASN A 161 -9.30 -3.41 15.24
C ASN A 161 -8.10 -3.63 14.29
N ILE A 162 -7.35 -2.60 13.99
CA ILE A 162 -6.24 -2.63 13.04
C ILE A 162 -4.90 -2.34 13.74
N ILE A 163 -4.83 -1.27 14.52
CA ILE A 163 -3.57 -0.75 15.09
C ILE A 163 -2.87 -1.71 16.06
N ASN A 164 -3.64 -2.59 16.69
CA ASN A 164 -3.13 -3.59 17.65
C ASN A 164 -2.74 -4.94 17.00
N LYS A 165 -2.87 -5.04 15.67
CA LYS A 165 -2.48 -6.25 14.94
C LYS A 165 -0.98 -6.25 14.66
N SER A 166 -0.45 -7.44 14.35
CA SER A 166 0.93 -7.60 13.92
C SER A 166 1.12 -7.12 12.48
N PHE A 167 2.19 -6.39 12.27
CA PHE A 167 2.62 -5.95 10.94
C PHE A 167 4.03 -6.42 10.65
N TYR A 168 4.31 -6.68 9.39
CA TYR A 168 5.65 -6.75 8.83
C TYR A 168 5.94 -5.49 8.01
N VAL A 169 7.16 -5.01 8.10
CA VAL A 169 7.68 -3.89 7.29
C VAL A 169 8.71 -4.44 6.33
N LEU A 170 8.49 -4.21 5.05
CA LEU A 170 9.43 -4.53 3.99
C LEU A 170 10.16 -3.27 3.54
N THR A 171 11.47 -3.37 3.46
CA THR A 171 12.36 -2.29 2.98
C THR A 171 13.42 -2.87 2.05
N PRO A 172 14.05 -2.04 1.19
CA PRO A 172 15.20 -2.50 0.43
C PRO A 172 16.31 -2.96 1.37
N ASN A 173 16.98 -4.06 1.01
CA ASN A 173 18.16 -4.51 1.72
C ASN A 173 19.33 -3.57 1.38
N SER A 174 19.89 -2.90 2.39
CA SER A 174 20.95 -1.89 2.22
C SER A 174 22.33 -2.47 1.92
N GLN A 175 22.40 -3.75 1.54
CA GLN A 175 23.65 -4.40 1.13
C GLN A 175 23.77 -4.45 -0.40
N ASN A 176 23.88 -3.25 -1.01
CA ASN A 176 24.45 -3.08 -2.36
C ASN A 176 25.15 -1.72 -2.45
#